data_352492dd46f1069f78685b07c511e1f5
#
_entry.id   352492dd46f1069f78685b07c511e1f5
#
_cell.length_a   1.000
_cell.length_b   1.000
_cell.length_c   1.000
_cell.angle_alpha   90.00
_cell.angle_beta   90.00
_cell.angle_gamma   90.00
#
_symmetry.space_group_name_H-M   'P 1'
#
loop_
_entity.id
_entity.type
_entity.pdbx_description
1 polymer ?
#
loop_
_entity_poly.entity_id
_entity_poly.type
_entity_poly.pdbx_seq_one_letter_code
_entity_poly.pdbx_strand_id
1 'polypeptide(L)'
;MKAAKAKKLKKAAKSPRKRSTKKQLLVPVLKSKRKEAVARAYITQGKGNITINNQNLDLIQRKEIRNFISEPLHLSDAIEALRKKIDIDIKVYGGGASGQAQAARSAIAKGIAAYSNNDSIKKMFASFDRSLIIDDYRRVEPKKYKGPKARARFQTSYR
;
A
#
# COMPACT_ATOMS: atom_id res chain seq x y z
N MET A 1 49.55 21.65 47.47
CA MET A 1 48.07 21.76 47.55
C MET A 1 47.46 21.64 46.16
N LYS A 2 46.81 20.51 45.85
CA LYS A 2 46.29 20.20 44.58
C LYS A 2 44.77 20.52 44.58
N ALA A 3 44.34 21.55 43.84
CA ALA A 3 42.94 21.92 43.69
C ALA A 3 42.28 21.02 42.63
N ALA A 4 41.32 20.21 43.03
CA ALA A 4 40.55 19.36 42.18
C ALA A 4 39.53 20.19 41.38
N LYS A 5 39.68 20.25 40.05
CA LYS A 5 38.70 20.80 39.13
C LYS A 5 37.51 19.84 38.96
N ALA A 6 36.39 20.13 39.60
CA ALA A 6 35.14 19.43 39.38
C ALA A 6 34.58 19.79 38.00
N LYS A 7 34.59 18.84 37.03
CA LYS A 7 33.90 18.95 35.76
C LYS A 7 32.39 18.77 35.98
N LYS A 8 31.63 19.88 35.94
CA LYS A 8 30.17 19.85 35.81
C LYS A 8 29.79 19.29 34.44
N LEU A 9 29.36 18.03 34.37
CA LEU A 9 28.70 17.45 33.23
C LEU A 9 27.30 18.12 33.06
N LYS A 10 27.19 19.02 32.10
CA LYS A 10 25.87 19.54 31.67
C LYS A 10 25.06 18.39 31.03
N LYS A 11 24.10 17.85 31.75
CA LYS A 11 23.05 16.98 31.18
C LYS A 11 22.32 17.77 30.10
N ALA A 12 22.54 17.42 28.82
CA ALA A 12 21.75 17.95 27.72
C ALA A 12 20.28 17.54 27.93
N ALA A 13 19.43 18.52 28.20
CA ALA A 13 17.99 18.33 28.29
C ALA A 13 17.48 17.84 26.93
N LYS A 14 17.02 16.58 26.86
CA LYS A 14 16.29 16.06 25.70
C LYS A 14 15.06 16.95 25.48
N SER A 15 15.04 17.68 24.37
CA SER A 15 13.86 18.40 23.92
C SER A 15 12.65 17.44 23.90
N PRO A 16 11.46 17.87 24.37
CA PRO A 16 10.29 17.01 24.36
C PRO A 16 9.97 16.64 22.90
N ARG A 17 10.03 15.34 22.59
CA ARG A 17 9.53 14.83 21.29
C ARG A 17 8.11 15.32 21.13
N LYS A 18 7.85 16.24 20.20
CA LYS A 18 6.51 16.65 19.80
C LYS A 18 5.74 15.35 19.44
N ARG A 19 4.74 15.01 20.25
CA ARG A 19 3.79 13.94 19.91
C ARG A 19 3.17 14.31 18.58
N SER A 20 3.42 13.48 17.55
CA SER A 20 2.74 13.65 16.28
C SER A 20 1.24 13.58 16.54
N THR A 21 0.53 14.66 16.27
CA THR A 21 -0.93 14.68 16.28
C THR A 21 -1.41 13.58 15.35
N LYS A 22 -2.14 12.61 15.87
CA LYS A 22 -2.70 11.52 15.07
C LYS A 22 -3.59 12.17 14.01
N LYS A 23 -3.21 12.07 12.73
CA LYS A 23 -4.05 12.52 11.62
C LYS A 23 -5.39 11.78 11.70
N GLN A 24 -6.50 12.51 11.63
CA GLN A 24 -7.83 11.88 11.58
C GLN A 24 -8.01 11.18 10.23
N LEU A 25 -8.50 9.95 10.28
CA LEU A 25 -8.88 9.20 9.08
C LEU A 25 -10.19 9.79 8.53
N LEU A 26 -10.20 10.10 7.24
CA LEU A 26 -11.41 10.57 6.53
C LEU A 26 -12.36 9.43 6.19
N VAL A 27 -11.82 8.23 6.00
CA VAL A 27 -12.56 7.03 5.58
C VAL A 27 -12.12 5.85 6.44
N PRO A 28 -12.97 4.84 6.68
CA PRO A 28 -12.56 3.58 7.30
C PRO A 28 -11.38 2.94 6.56
N VAL A 29 -10.55 2.20 7.29
CA VAL A 29 -9.38 1.52 6.70
C VAL A 29 -9.83 0.56 5.61
N LEU A 30 -9.34 0.78 4.40
CA LEU A 30 -9.71 -0.02 3.24
C LEU A 30 -8.68 -1.13 3.02
N LYS A 31 -9.20 -2.32 2.77
CA LYS A 31 -8.41 -3.51 2.56
C LYS A 31 -8.56 -4.01 1.14
N SER A 32 -7.45 -4.36 0.50
CA SER A 32 -7.42 -5.07 -0.77
C SER A 32 -6.45 -6.24 -0.72
N LYS A 33 -6.75 -7.29 -1.47
CA LYS A 33 -5.97 -8.53 -1.50
C LYS A 33 -5.67 -8.96 -2.92
N ARG A 34 -4.45 -9.48 -3.12
CA ARG A 34 -4.09 -10.17 -4.36
C ARG A 34 -3.19 -11.36 -4.06
N LYS A 35 -3.69 -12.57 -4.30
CA LYS A 35 -3.03 -13.81 -3.85
C LYS A 35 -2.75 -13.76 -2.34
N GLU A 36 -1.47 -13.81 -1.94
CA GLU A 36 -1.04 -13.69 -0.55
C GLU A 36 -0.75 -12.24 -0.11
N ALA A 37 -0.69 -11.30 -1.07
CA ALA A 37 -0.45 -9.89 -0.76
C ALA A 37 -1.72 -9.23 -0.21
N VAL A 38 -1.56 -8.45 0.86
CA VAL A 38 -2.62 -7.67 1.49
C VAL A 38 -2.17 -6.22 1.60
N ALA A 39 -3.00 -5.30 1.10
CA ALA A 39 -2.81 -3.87 1.25
C ALA A 39 -3.89 -3.27 2.14
N ARG A 40 -3.50 -2.33 3.01
CA ARG A 40 -4.40 -1.53 3.84
C ARG A 40 -4.12 -0.06 3.56
N ALA A 41 -5.12 0.65 3.06
CA ALA A 41 -5.04 2.07 2.79
C ALA A 41 -5.68 2.89 3.91
N TYR A 42 -4.96 3.92 4.33
CA TYR A 42 -5.36 4.91 5.32
C TYR A 42 -5.45 6.27 4.61
N ILE A 43 -6.61 6.88 4.62
CA ILE A 43 -6.86 8.15 3.95
C ILE A 43 -6.99 9.25 4.98
N THR A 44 -6.16 10.27 4.82
CA THR A 44 -6.15 11.46 5.68
C THR A 44 -6.22 12.72 4.83
N GLN A 45 -6.66 13.81 5.40
CA GLN A 45 -6.59 15.10 4.73
C GLN A 45 -5.14 15.50 4.49
N GLY A 46 -4.81 15.96 3.28
CA GLY A 46 -3.43 16.25 2.93
C GLY A 46 -3.24 17.01 1.62
N LYS A 47 -2.08 16.81 1.01
CA LYS A 47 -1.60 17.53 -0.17
C LYS A 47 -1.39 16.64 -1.39
N GLY A 48 -1.89 15.40 -1.36
CA GLY A 48 -1.74 14.46 -2.46
C GLY A 48 -0.56 13.50 -2.33
N ASN A 49 0.03 13.37 -1.15
CA ASN A 49 1.14 12.45 -0.94
C ASN A 49 0.64 11.00 -0.86
N ILE A 50 1.32 10.12 -1.59
CA ILE A 50 1.04 8.68 -1.55
C ILE A 50 2.28 7.96 -1.03
N THR A 51 2.11 7.25 0.08
CA THR A 51 3.19 6.49 0.69
C THR A 51 2.85 4.99 0.73
N ILE A 52 3.85 4.16 0.46
CA ILE A 52 3.76 2.70 0.54
C ILE A 52 4.84 2.21 1.49
N ASN A 53 4.45 1.60 2.60
CA ASN A 53 5.36 1.16 3.65
C ASN A 53 6.33 2.29 4.08
N ASN A 54 5.81 3.50 4.29
CA ASN A 54 6.57 4.71 4.68
C ASN A 54 7.53 5.25 3.60
N GLN A 55 7.50 4.73 2.37
CA GLN A 55 8.24 5.26 1.23
C GLN A 55 7.28 6.00 0.29
N ASN A 56 7.69 7.16 -0.22
CA ASN A 56 6.91 7.85 -1.24
C ASN A 56 6.84 6.99 -2.52
N LEU A 57 5.67 6.98 -3.18
CA LEU A 57 5.44 6.26 -4.42
C LEU A 57 6.50 6.61 -5.49
N ASP A 58 6.93 7.86 -5.57
CA ASP A 58 7.91 8.34 -6.54
C ASP A 58 9.32 7.76 -6.34
N LEU A 59 9.64 7.31 -5.11
CA LEU A 59 10.94 6.72 -4.78
C LEU A 59 11.04 5.23 -5.08
N ILE A 60 9.97 4.60 -5.56
CA ILE A 60 9.99 3.19 -5.95
C ILE A 60 10.90 3.03 -7.17
N GLN A 61 11.96 2.21 -7.04
CA GLN A 61 12.98 2.03 -8.07
C GLN A 61 12.44 1.50 -9.39
N ARG A 62 11.53 0.52 -9.35
CA ARG A 62 10.95 -0.10 -10.56
C ARG A 62 9.88 0.79 -11.16
N LYS A 63 10.20 1.41 -12.30
CA LYS A 63 9.30 2.33 -13.01
C LYS A 63 7.96 1.67 -13.39
N GLU A 64 8.00 0.41 -13.83
CA GLU A 64 6.79 -0.34 -14.21
C GLU A 64 5.83 -0.51 -13.03
N ILE A 65 6.37 -0.86 -11.85
CA ILE A 65 5.57 -1.01 -10.63
C ILE A 65 4.99 0.33 -10.20
N ARG A 66 5.78 1.40 -10.25
CA ARG A 66 5.33 2.74 -9.91
C ARG A 66 4.20 3.19 -10.84
N ASN A 67 4.38 3.06 -12.16
CA ASN A 67 3.37 3.43 -13.15
C ASN A 67 2.08 2.62 -12.96
N PHE A 68 2.21 1.31 -12.73
CA PHE A 68 1.07 0.43 -12.49
C PHE A 68 0.26 0.81 -11.24
N ILE A 69 0.94 1.20 -10.15
CA ILE A 69 0.27 1.64 -8.91
C ILE A 69 -0.39 3.00 -9.11
N SER A 70 0.23 3.91 -9.88
CA SER A 70 -0.30 5.26 -10.12
C SER A 70 -1.42 5.31 -11.16
N GLU A 71 -1.60 4.28 -11.97
CA GLU A 71 -2.59 4.22 -13.05
C GLU A 71 -4.00 4.68 -12.65
N PRO A 72 -4.61 4.23 -11.53
CA PRO A 72 -5.95 4.68 -11.14
C PRO A 72 -6.04 6.16 -10.80
N LEU A 73 -4.91 6.84 -10.59
CA LEU A 73 -4.87 8.27 -10.26
C LEU A 73 -5.00 9.18 -11.48
N HIS A 74 -4.68 8.65 -12.68
CA HIS A 74 -4.63 9.38 -13.94
C HIS A 74 -5.79 9.07 -14.87
N LEU A 75 -6.81 8.34 -14.39
CA LEU A 75 -7.95 7.94 -15.23
C LEU A 75 -8.90 9.11 -15.56
N SER A 76 -8.91 10.17 -14.75
CA SER A 76 -9.80 11.31 -14.94
C SER A 76 -9.31 12.53 -14.17
N ASP A 77 -9.54 13.72 -14.73
CA ASP A 77 -9.24 15.00 -14.07
C ASP A 77 -9.95 15.16 -12.71
N ALA A 78 -11.16 14.61 -12.59
CA ALA A 78 -11.90 14.59 -11.33
C ALA A 78 -11.16 13.80 -10.24
N ILE A 79 -10.53 12.69 -10.60
CA ILE A 79 -9.73 11.88 -9.66
C ILE A 79 -8.45 12.61 -9.27
N GLU A 80 -7.80 13.29 -10.21
CA GLU A 80 -6.61 14.09 -9.92
C GLU A 80 -6.92 15.28 -9.00
N ALA A 81 -8.06 15.92 -9.18
CA ALA A 81 -8.52 16.98 -8.29
C ALA A 81 -8.79 16.48 -6.86
N LEU A 82 -9.34 15.27 -6.71
CA LEU A 82 -9.53 14.62 -5.40
C LEU A 82 -8.20 14.22 -4.77
N ARG A 83 -7.27 13.67 -5.56
CA ARG A 83 -5.92 13.29 -5.11
C ARG A 83 -5.21 14.45 -4.41
N LYS A 84 -5.29 15.66 -4.95
CA LYS A 84 -4.63 16.86 -4.38
C LYS A 84 -5.13 17.25 -2.99
N LYS A 85 -6.27 16.72 -2.55
CA LYS A 85 -6.90 17.04 -1.24
C LYS A 85 -6.63 16.01 -0.17
N ILE A 86 -6.08 14.82 -0.53
CA ILE A 86 -5.94 13.69 0.37
C ILE A 86 -4.51 13.14 0.37
N ASP A 87 -4.04 12.68 1.52
CA ASP A 87 -2.85 11.85 1.64
C ASP A 87 -3.28 10.40 1.79
N ILE A 88 -2.62 9.48 1.09
CA ILE A 88 -2.90 8.04 1.13
C ILE A 88 -1.68 7.31 1.66
N ASP A 89 -1.78 6.70 2.83
CA ASP A 89 -0.76 5.84 3.39
C ASP A 89 -1.17 4.38 3.25
N ILE A 90 -0.33 3.57 2.60
CA ILE A 90 -0.62 2.18 2.27
C ILE A 90 0.38 1.28 2.97
N LYS A 91 -0.13 0.36 3.80
CA LYS A 91 0.68 -0.71 4.39
C LYS A 91 0.44 -1.99 3.62
N VAL A 92 1.50 -2.51 3.01
CA VAL A 92 1.45 -3.73 2.19
C VAL A 92 2.34 -4.79 2.80
N TYR A 93 1.84 -6.03 2.84
CA TYR A 93 2.59 -7.19 3.34
C TYR A 93 2.16 -8.49 2.65
N GLY A 94 3.04 -9.49 2.69
CA GLY A 94 2.83 -10.80 2.09
C GLY A 94 3.00 -10.83 0.57
N GLY A 95 3.08 -12.01 0.00
CA GLY A 95 3.22 -12.23 -1.44
C GLY A 95 4.53 -11.68 -2.04
N GLY A 96 4.52 -11.41 -3.33
CA GLY A 96 5.65 -10.86 -4.08
C GLY A 96 5.36 -9.46 -4.62
N ALA A 97 6.39 -8.79 -5.18
CA ALA A 97 6.33 -7.40 -5.62
C ALA A 97 5.14 -7.08 -6.56
N SER A 98 4.87 -7.94 -7.55
CA SER A 98 3.73 -7.77 -8.46
C SER A 98 2.37 -7.90 -7.74
N GLY A 99 2.24 -8.86 -6.80
CA GLY A 99 1.02 -9.03 -6.01
C GLY A 99 0.79 -7.86 -5.06
N GLN A 100 1.86 -7.34 -4.46
CA GLN A 100 1.82 -6.15 -3.61
C GLN A 100 1.43 -4.90 -4.39
N ALA A 101 1.99 -4.71 -5.59
CA ALA A 101 1.64 -3.60 -6.48
C ALA A 101 0.16 -3.63 -6.87
N GLN A 102 -0.36 -4.80 -7.23
CA GLN A 102 -1.77 -4.96 -7.58
C GLN A 102 -2.71 -4.72 -6.39
N ALA A 103 -2.35 -5.22 -5.20
CA ALA A 103 -3.12 -4.96 -3.98
C ALA A 103 -3.10 -3.47 -3.60
N ALA A 104 -1.95 -2.79 -3.73
CA ALA A 104 -1.82 -1.35 -3.48
C ALA A 104 -2.65 -0.53 -4.48
N ARG A 105 -2.58 -0.85 -5.78
CA ARG A 105 -3.39 -0.23 -6.85
C ARG A 105 -4.88 -0.29 -6.54
N SER A 106 -5.38 -1.47 -6.20
CA SER A 106 -6.78 -1.65 -5.84
C SER A 106 -7.16 -0.94 -4.54
N ALA A 107 -6.26 -0.89 -3.55
CA ALA A 107 -6.49 -0.17 -2.30
C ALA A 107 -6.61 1.35 -2.52
N ILE A 108 -5.81 1.94 -3.43
CA ILE A 108 -5.91 3.35 -3.84
C ILE A 108 -7.27 3.62 -4.49
N ALA A 109 -7.66 2.81 -5.48
CA ALA A 109 -8.93 2.99 -6.19
C ALA A 109 -10.14 2.90 -5.25
N LYS A 110 -10.16 1.89 -4.37
CA LYS A 110 -11.19 1.78 -3.32
C LYS A 110 -11.18 2.99 -2.39
N GLY A 111 -9.99 3.49 -2.06
CA GLY A 111 -9.81 4.66 -1.22
C GLY A 111 -10.44 5.91 -1.80
N ILE A 112 -10.13 6.22 -3.03
CA ILE A 112 -10.69 7.37 -3.75
C ILE A 112 -12.20 7.23 -3.91
N ALA A 113 -12.68 6.04 -4.28
CA ALA A 113 -14.11 5.76 -4.44
C ALA A 113 -14.89 5.92 -3.12
N ALA A 114 -14.30 5.51 -2.00
CA ALA A 114 -14.92 5.66 -0.69
C ALA A 114 -14.88 7.12 -0.19
N TYR A 115 -13.78 7.84 -0.45
CA TYR A 115 -13.66 9.24 -0.09
C TYR A 115 -14.63 10.13 -0.88
N SER A 116 -14.75 9.91 -2.19
CA SER A 116 -15.65 10.69 -3.05
C SER A 116 -17.13 10.43 -2.78
N ASN A 117 -17.44 9.24 -2.23
CA ASN A 117 -18.80 8.72 -2.06
C ASN A 117 -19.67 8.86 -3.33
N ASN A 118 -19.03 8.78 -4.51
CA ASN A 118 -19.66 9.00 -5.81
C ASN A 118 -19.67 7.71 -6.62
N ASP A 119 -20.87 7.25 -7.02
CA ASP A 119 -21.03 6.02 -7.79
C ASP A 119 -20.50 6.14 -9.22
N SER A 120 -20.42 7.36 -9.79
CA SER A 120 -19.83 7.57 -11.12
C SER A 120 -18.34 7.20 -11.14
N ILE A 121 -17.58 7.53 -10.09
CA ILE A 121 -16.17 7.17 -9.97
C ILE A 121 -16.02 5.65 -9.82
N LYS A 122 -16.88 5.01 -9.03
CA LYS A 122 -16.88 3.54 -8.90
C LYS A 122 -17.16 2.84 -10.24
N LYS A 123 -18.12 3.34 -11.01
CA LYS A 123 -18.45 2.82 -12.35
C LYS A 123 -17.29 3.02 -13.32
N MET A 124 -16.61 4.17 -13.28
CA MET A 124 -15.43 4.48 -14.08
C MET A 124 -14.28 3.49 -13.79
N PHE A 125 -13.96 3.26 -12.51
CA PHE A 125 -12.97 2.27 -12.13
C PHE A 125 -13.35 0.85 -12.57
N ALA A 126 -14.64 0.47 -12.44
CA ALA A 126 -15.12 -0.85 -12.82
C ALA A 126 -15.12 -1.08 -14.34
N SER A 127 -15.36 -0.03 -15.15
CA SER A 127 -15.29 -0.11 -16.62
C SER A 127 -13.85 -0.19 -17.12
N PHE A 128 -12.91 0.46 -16.43
CA PHE A 128 -11.50 0.39 -16.78
C PHE A 128 -10.88 -0.97 -16.37
N ASP A 129 -11.02 -1.35 -15.11
CA ASP A 129 -10.58 -2.65 -14.60
C ASP A 129 -11.41 -3.05 -13.37
N ARG A 130 -12.17 -4.14 -13.50
CA ARG A 130 -12.97 -4.68 -12.39
C ARG A 130 -12.15 -4.98 -11.14
N SER A 131 -10.87 -5.34 -11.28
CA SER A 131 -10.00 -5.67 -10.16
C SER A 131 -9.65 -4.47 -9.27
N LEU A 132 -9.92 -3.23 -9.72
CA LEU A 132 -9.75 -2.03 -8.90
C LEU A 132 -10.74 -1.95 -7.75
N ILE A 133 -11.96 -2.40 -7.97
CA ILE A 133 -13.05 -2.33 -6.97
C ILE A 133 -13.26 -3.67 -6.29
N ILE A 134 -13.21 -4.78 -7.06
CA ILE A 134 -13.48 -6.13 -6.54
C ILE A 134 -12.16 -6.88 -6.40
N ASP A 135 -11.92 -7.46 -5.22
CA ASP A 135 -10.72 -8.27 -5.00
C ASP A 135 -10.74 -9.53 -5.87
N ASP A 136 -9.59 -9.85 -6.49
CA ASP A 136 -9.41 -11.07 -7.26
C ASP A 136 -9.32 -12.27 -6.30
N TYR A 137 -10.23 -13.22 -6.46
CA TYR A 137 -10.33 -14.42 -5.64
C TYR A 137 -9.37 -15.53 -6.04
N ARG A 138 -8.71 -15.43 -7.20
CA ARG A 138 -7.81 -16.48 -7.70
C ARG A 138 -6.67 -16.75 -6.71
N ARG A 139 -6.53 -18.01 -6.31
CA ARG A 139 -5.50 -18.53 -5.41
C ARG A 139 -4.71 -19.63 -6.09
N VAL A 140 -3.51 -19.89 -5.60
CA VAL A 140 -2.72 -21.04 -6.02
C VAL A 140 -3.41 -22.31 -5.51
N GLU A 141 -3.64 -23.28 -6.41
CA GLU A 141 -4.18 -24.58 -6.01
C GLU A 141 -3.23 -25.28 -5.03
N PRO A 142 -3.73 -25.83 -3.91
CA PRO A 142 -2.89 -26.53 -2.95
C PRO A 142 -2.13 -27.70 -3.56
N LYS A 143 -0.88 -27.88 -3.17
CA LYS A 143 -0.05 -29.03 -3.55
C LYS A 143 -0.71 -30.33 -3.07
N LYS A 144 -0.79 -31.33 -3.95
CA LYS A 144 -1.32 -32.65 -3.63
C LYS A 144 -0.18 -33.65 -3.38
N TYR A 145 -0.50 -34.72 -2.67
CA TYR A 145 0.44 -35.82 -2.41
C TYR A 145 0.97 -36.43 -3.71
N LYS A 146 2.17 -36.99 -3.69
CA LYS A 146 2.87 -37.57 -4.84
C LYS A 146 3.07 -36.64 -6.05
N GLY A 147 3.33 -35.33 -5.82
CA GLY A 147 3.65 -34.39 -6.90
C GLY A 147 4.42 -33.16 -6.43
N PRO A 148 5.23 -32.53 -7.31
CA PRO A 148 5.94 -31.31 -7.00
C PRO A 148 4.99 -30.10 -6.91
N LYS A 149 3.83 -30.13 -7.61
CA LYS A 149 2.79 -29.11 -7.62
C LYS A 149 1.39 -29.75 -7.56
N ALA A 150 0.36 -28.92 -7.59
CA ALA A 150 -1.04 -29.37 -7.50
C ALA A 150 -1.41 -30.39 -8.59
N ARG A 151 -0.93 -30.19 -9.82
CA ARG A 151 -1.24 -31.02 -10.99
C ARG A 151 -0.03 -31.72 -11.61
N ALA A 152 1.19 -31.28 -11.26
CA ALA A 152 2.41 -31.91 -11.72
C ALA A 152 2.71 -33.19 -10.91
N ARG A 153 3.14 -34.24 -11.59
CA ARG A 153 3.59 -35.51 -11.00
C ARG A 153 5.10 -35.64 -11.14
N PHE A 154 5.71 -36.42 -10.29
CA PHE A 154 7.11 -36.82 -10.47
C PHE A 154 7.25 -37.63 -11.77
N GLN A 155 8.33 -37.41 -12.46
CA GLN A 155 8.64 -38.17 -13.68
C GLN A 155 8.84 -39.64 -13.30
N THR A 156 8.14 -40.51 -14.01
CA THR A 156 8.30 -41.98 -13.86
C THR A 156 9.38 -42.43 -14.83
N SER A 157 10.39 -43.10 -14.31
CA SER A 157 11.42 -43.76 -15.13
C SER A 157 11.16 -45.27 -15.12
N TYR A 158 11.00 -45.84 -16.30
CA TYR A 158 10.94 -47.28 -16.49
C TYR A 158 12.32 -47.73 -16.96
N ARG A 159 12.98 -48.57 -16.16
CA ARG A 159 14.18 -49.32 -16.55
C ARG A 159 13.82 -50.78 -16.66
#